data_9796caac92d4e1f3bbb41a6f01d17739
#
_entry.id   9796caac92d4e1f3bbb41a6f01d17739
#
_cell.length_a   1.000
_cell.length_b   1.000
_cell.length_c   1.000
_cell.angle_alpha   90.00
_cell.angle_beta   90.00
_cell.angle_gamma   90.00
#
_symmetry.space_group_name_H-M   'P 1'
#
loop_
_entity.id
_entity.type
_entity.pdbx_description
1 polymer ?
#
loop_
_entity_poly.entity_id
_entity_poly.type
_entity_poly.pdbx_seq_one_letter_code
_entity_poly.pdbx_strand_id
1 'polypeptide(L)'
;MEVEVYLAEKPVKMHPWADMVRLARSGGEANTVAIRIARTASGRDKVAICGYHGWHDWYLSANVGDGKSLDGHLLPGLEPKGVPRDLKGTVFPFSYNNFAELELLVSSHDIGVIKMEVVRNMGPEDNFLHKVRKLATDNNIVLIFDECTSGFREICGGLNKKCAV
;
A
#
# COMPACT_ATOMS: atom_id res chain seq x y z
N MET A 1 15.50 -22.52 10.55
CA MET A 1 14.97 -21.83 11.76
C MET A 1 15.91 -20.73 12.27
N GLU A 2 17.18 -20.98 12.59
CA GLU A 2 18.11 -19.92 13.07
C GLU A 2 18.30 -18.77 12.08
N VAL A 3 18.42 -19.08 10.79
CA VAL A 3 18.60 -18.07 9.74
C VAL A 3 17.35 -17.19 9.59
N GLU A 4 16.15 -17.73 9.74
CA GLU A 4 14.90 -16.97 9.68
C GLU A 4 14.75 -16.02 10.87
N VAL A 5 15.15 -16.47 12.08
CA VAL A 5 15.17 -15.63 13.29
C VAL A 5 16.17 -14.48 13.10
N TYR A 6 17.38 -14.79 12.67
CA TYR A 6 18.40 -13.79 12.38
C TYR A 6 17.95 -12.77 11.32
N LEU A 7 17.29 -13.27 10.25
CA LEU A 7 16.73 -12.40 9.21
C LEU A 7 15.64 -11.49 9.77
N ALA A 8 14.74 -12.00 10.60
CA ALA A 8 13.66 -11.21 11.20
C ALA A 8 14.16 -10.13 12.17
N GLU A 9 15.20 -10.42 12.93
CA GLU A 9 15.81 -9.44 13.84
C GLU A 9 16.39 -8.22 13.12
N LYS A 10 16.89 -8.37 11.88
CA LYS A 10 17.51 -7.27 11.16
C LYS A 10 16.50 -6.16 10.80
N PRO A 11 15.34 -6.45 10.16
CA PRO A 11 14.33 -5.44 9.90
C PRO A 11 13.80 -4.77 11.18
N VAL A 12 13.57 -5.53 12.25
CA VAL A 12 13.13 -4.94 13.54
C VAL A 12 14.17 -3.96 14.07
N LYS A 13 15.47 -4.30 14.03
CA LYS A 13 16.54 -3.37 14.44
C LYS A 13 16.64 -2.13 13.55
N MET A 14 16.31 -2.27 12.24
CA MET A 14 16.31 -1.15 11.30
C MET A 14 15.10 -0.23 11.46
N HIS A 15 13.99 -0.78 11.93
CA HIS A 15 12.70 -0.09 12.12
C HIS A 15 12.27 -0.18 13.59
N PRO A 16 12.77 0.70 14.48
CA PRO A 16 12.52 0.61 15.93
C PRO A 16 11.04 0.72 16.34
N TRP A 17 10.18 1.16 15.42
CA TRP A 17 8.73 1.21 15.58
C TRP A 17 8.03 -0.16 15.32
N ALA A 18 8.76 -1.12 14.75
CA ALA A 18 8.22 -2.43 14.40
C ALA A 18 8.54 -3.47 15.50
N ASP A 19 7.52 -4.15 15.98
CA ASP A 19 7.67 -5.22 16.98
C ASP A 19 7.87 -6.59 16.34
N MET A 20 7.37 -6.80 15.13
CA MET A 20 7.36 -8.09 14.45
C MET A 20 7.62 -7.96 12.95
N VAL A 21 8.11 -9.05 12.37
CA VAL A 21 8.31 -9.22 10.94
C VAL A 21 7.54 -10.44 10.44
N ARG A 22 6.85 -10.29 9.33
CA ARG A 22 6.25 -11.39 8.57
C ARG A 22 7.00 -11.58 7.27
N LEU A 23 7.65 -12.72 7.12
CA LEU A 23 8.33 -13.09 5.88
C LEU A 23 7.33 -13.66 4.86
N ALA A 24 7.55 -13.34 3.58
CA ALA A 24 6.78 -13.80 2.45
C ALA A 24 7.72 -14.16 1.28
N ARG A 25 7.23 -14.92 0.30
CA ARG A 25 8.04 -15.36 -0.84
C ARG A 25 8.02 -14.38 -2.01
N SER A 26 7.01 -13.53 -2.08
CA SER A 26 6.85 -12.55 -3.15
C SER A 26 6.22 -11.26 -2.64
N GLY A 27 6.39 -10.15 -3.39
CA GLY A 27 5.75 -8.89 -3.08
C GLY A 27 4.22 -8.99 -3.08
N GLY A 28 3.62 -9.74 -3.99
CA GLY A 28 2.17 -9.97 -4.03
C GLY A 28 1.65 -10.66 -2.77
N GLU A 29 2.35 -11.68 -2.29
CA GLU A 29 2.02 -12.35 -1.04
C GLU A 29 2.18 -11.42 0.17
N ALA A 30 3.30 -10.69 0.26
CA ALA A 30 3.54 -9.72 1.32
C ALA A 30 2.44 -8.65 1.37
N ASN A 31 2.06 -8.13 0.20
CA ASN A 31 1.00 -7.14 0.05
C ASN A 31 -0.36 -7.67 0.50
N THR A 32 -0.70 -8.90 0.14
CA THR A 32 -1.95 -9.56 0.56
C THR A 32 -2.01 -9.74 2.07
N VAL A 33 -0.92 -10.19 2.69
CA VAL A 33 -0.81 -10.31 4.15
C VAL A 33 -0.95 -8.96 4.82
N ALA A 34 -0.24 -7.93 4.32
CA ALA A 34 -0.30 -6.57 4.86
C ALA A 34 -1.72 -5.97 4.81
N ILE A 35 -2.42 -6.11 3.67
CA ILE A 35 -3.81 -5.65 3.53
C ILE A 35 -4.74 -6.36 4.51
N ARG A 36 -4.59 -7.68 4.68
CA ARG A 36 -5.42 -8.45 5.61
C ARG A 36 -5.22 -8.00 7.06
N ILE A 37 -3.99 -7.77 7.47
CA ILE A 37 -3.65 -7.25 8.80
C ILE A 37 -4.23 -5.84 8.98
N ALA A 38 -4.05 -4.97 8.00
CA ALA A 38 -4.51 -3.59 8.06
C ALA A 38 -6.05 -3.48 8.12
N ARG A 39 -6.78 -4.29 7.37
CA ARG A 39 -8.25 -4.38 7.46
C ARG A 39 -8.68 -4.82 8.86
N THR A 40 -8.00 -5.82 9.43
CA THR A 40 -8.28 -6.27 10.80
C THR A 40 -8.01 -5.15 11.82
N ALA A 41 -6.92 -4.43 11.67
CA ALA A 41 -6.53 -3.36 12.60
C ALA A 41 -7.46 -2.13 12.51
N SER A 42 -7.90 -1.77 11.30
CA SER A 42 -8.82 -0.64 11.08
C SER A 42 -10.29 -0.98 11.31
N GLY A 43 -10.67 -2.26 11.27
CA GLY A 43 -12.06 -2.73 11.28
C GLY A 43 -12.85 -2.35 10.03
N ARG A 44 -12.17 -1.96 8.93
CA ARG A 44 -12.77 -1.46 7.68
C ARG A 44 -12.21 -2.18 6.46
N ASP A 45 -13.05 -2.41 5.45
CA ASP A 45 -12.71 -3.23 4.29
C ASP A 45 -12.10 -2.46 3.12
N LYS A 46 -12.41 -1.15 3.00
CA LYS A 46 -12.04 -0.37 1.82
C LYS A 46 -10.60 0.13 1.88
N VAL A 47 -9.94 0.07 0.73
CA VAL A 47 -8.53 0.40 0.56
C VAL A 47 -8.35 1.45 -0.52
N ALA A 48 -7.69 2.56 -0.22
CA ALA A 48 -7.16 3.47 -1.23
C ALA A 48 -5.76 3.03 -1.63
N ILE A 49 -5.47 2.94 -2.94
CA ILE A 49 -4.19 2.46 -3.46
C ILE A 49 -3.53 3.45 -4.40
N CYS A 50 -2.19 3.51 -4.36
CA CYS A 50 -1.40 4.23 -5.35
C CYS A 50 -0.15 3.41 -5.70
N GLY A 51 -0.04 2.99 -6.96
CA GLY A 51 1.06 2.19 -7.45
C GLY A 51 0.64 0.76 -7.82
N TYR A 52 1.64 -0.06 -8.17
CA TYR A 52 1.44 -1.46 -8.52
C TYR A 52 1.74 -2.36 -7.33
N HIS A 53 0.79 -3.21 -6.95
CA HIS A 53 0.90 -4.05 -5.76
C HIS A 53 0.67 -5.54 -6.01
N GLY A 54 0.93 -5.99 -7.21
CA GLY A 54 0.80 -7.38 -7.61
C GLY A 54 -0.46 -7.66 -8.42
N TRP A 55 -0.86 -8.94 -8.49
CA TRP A 55 -1.97 -9.41 -9.32
C TRP A 55 -2.99 -10.25 -8.52
N HIS A 56 -2.95 -10.17 -7.19
CA HIS A 56 -3.89 -10.88 -6.32
C HIS A 56 -5.27 -10.23 -6.35
N ASP A 57 -6.29 -11.02 -6.07
CA ASP A 57 -7.71 -10.64 -6.18
C ASP A 57 -8.04 -9.30 -5.51
N TRP A 58 -7.49 -9.06 -4.32
CA TRP A 58 -7.74 -7.81 -3.60
C TRP A 58 -7.32 -6.57 -4.40
N TYR A 59 -6.22 -6.64 -5.14
CA TYR A 59 -5.71 -5.54 -5.95
C TYR A 59 -6.47 -5.43 -7.28
N LEU A 60 -6.63 -6.55 -7.99
CA LEU A 60 -7.37 -6.61 -9.25
C LEU A 60 -8.86 -6.28 -9.09
N SER A 61 -9.40 -6.34 -7.87
CA SER A 61 -10.78 -5.95 -7.58
C SER A 61 -11.10 -4.50 -7.97
N ALA A 62 -10.10 -3.62 -8.02
CA ALA A 62 -10.27 -2.26 -8.54
C ALA A 62 -10.78 -2.22 -9.98
N ASN A 63 -10.41 -3.21 -10.80
CA ASN A 63 -10.85 -3.33 -12.20
C ASN A 63 -12.20 -4.07 -12.37
N VAL A 64 -12.78 -4.61 -11.29
CA VAL A 64 -14.09 -5.26 -11.35
C VAL A 64 -15.19 -4.21 -11.53
N GLY A 65 -15.57 -3.94 -12.76
CA GLY A 65 -16.60 -2.96 -13.07
C GLY A 65 -16.32 -2.23 -14.37
N ASP A 66 -15.20 -1.57 -14.51
CA ASP A 66 -14.81 -0.82 -15.72
C ASP A 66 -13.62 -1.42 -16.47
N GLY A 67 -12.87 -2.30 -15.83
CA GLY A 67 -11.70 -2.99 -16.39
C GLY A 67 -10.46 -2.10 -16.56
N LYS A 68 -10.47 -0.84 -16.11
CA LYS A 68 -9.44 0.15 -16.45
C LYS A 68 -8.92 0.97 -15.27
N SER A 69 -9.49 0.85 -14.09
CA SER A 69 -9.13 1.68 -12.92
C SER A 69 -7.63 1.59 -12.55
N LEU A 70 -6.95 0.51 -12.92
CA LEU A 70 -5.52 0.29 -12.67
C LEU A 70 -4.60 0.69 -13.83
N ASP A 71 -5.12 1.11 -14.97
CA ASP A 71 -4.30 1.37 -16.18
C ASP A 71 -3.22 2.44 -15.96
N GLY A 72 -3.47 3.41 -15.10
CA GLY A 72 -2.49 4.44 -14.73
C GLY A 72 -1.41 4.01 -13.73
N HIS A 73 -1.47 2.78 -13.20
CA HIS A 73 -0.64 2.38 -12.07
C HIS A 73 0.61 1.56 -12.41
N LEU A 74 0.77 0.98 -13.53
CA LEU A 74 1.99 0.38 -14.11
C LEU A 74 1.69 -0.41 -15.37
N LEU A 75 0.74 -1.33 -15.30
CA LEU A 75 0.46 -2.29 -16.37
C LEU A 75 -0.99 -2.07 -16.82
N PRO A 76 -1.20 -1.43 -17.97
CA PRO A 76 -2.53 -1.35 -18.56
C PRO A 76 -3.03 -2.76 -18.95
N GLY A 77 -4.33 -2.96 -18.94
CA GLY A 77 -4.94 -4.20 -19.38
C GLY A 77 -4.89 -5.34 -18.35
N LEU A 78 -4.75 -5.05 -17.05
CA LEU A 78 -4.90 -6.04 -16.00
C LEU A 78 -6.36 -6.48 -15.90
N GLU A 79 -6.68 -7.59 -16.55
CA GLU A 79 -8.04 -8.12 -16.57
C GLU A 79 -8.44 -8.76 -15.23
N PRO A 80 -9.61 -8.42 -14.67
CA PRO A 80 -10.10 -8.99 -13.42
C PRO A 80 -10.79 -10.34 -13.59
N LYS A 81 -10.54 -11.07 -14.69
CA LYS A 81 -11.12 -12.40 -14.92
C LYS A 81 -10.74 -13.37 -13.80
N GLY A 82 -11.74 -13.99 -13.19
CA GLY A 82 -11.55 -14.89 -12.04
C GLY A 82 -11.59 -14.22 -10.68
N VAL A 83 -11.51 -12.88 -10.60
CA VAL A 83 -11.69 -12.16 -9.34
C VAL A 83 -13.17 -12.24 -8.91
N PRO A 84 -13.46 -12.59 -7.64
CA PRO A 84 -14.83 -12.61 -7.13
C PRO A 84 -15.50 -11.22 -7.29
N ARG A 85 -16.72 -11.22 -7.85
CA ARG A 85 -17.46 -9.95 -8.14
C ARG A 85 -17.83 -9.18 -6.89
N ASP A 86 -18.00 -9.84 -5.77
CA ASP A 86 -18.32 -9.25 -4.47
C ASP A 86 -17.18 -8.38 -3.91
N LEU A 87 -15.98 -8.48 -4.47
CA LEU A 87 -14.86 -7.58 -4.16
C LEU A 87 -14.94 -6.22 -4.87
N LYS A 88 -15.91 -6.03 -5.77
CA LYS A 88 -16.13 -4.73 -6.42
C LYS A 88 -16.37 -3.63 -5.37
N GLY A 89 -15.70 -2.49 -5.54
CA GLY A 89 -15.84 -1.34 -4.63
C GLY A 89 -15.14 -1.51 -3.27
N THR A 90 -14.20 -2.44 -3.17
CA THR A 90 -13.34 -2.59 -1.98
C THR A 90 -11.97 -1.93 -2.15
N VAL A 91 -11.56 -1.60 -3.38
CA VAL A 91 -10.27 -0.96 -3.70
C VAL A 91 -10.48 0.23 -4.63
N PHE A 92 -9.87 1.36 -4.28
CA PHE A 92 -10.01 2.65 -4.96
C PHE A 92 -8.63 3.21 -5.30
N PRO A 93 -8.24 3.24 -6.57
CA PRO A 93 -6.98 3.85 -7.01
C PRO A 93 -7.01 5.38 -6.88
N PHE A 94 -5.85 5.97 -6.59
CA PHE A 94 -5.61 7.42 -6.66
C PHE A 94 -4.23 7.69 -7.26
N SER A 95 -4.07 8.86 -7.87
CA SER A 95 -2.84 9.26 -8.54
C SER A 95 -1.78 9.77 -7.56
N TYR A 96 -0.50 9.43 -7.81
CA TYR A 96 0.62 9.92 -7.01
C TYR A 96 0.73 11.45 -7.12
N ASN A 97 1.05 12.13 -6.02
CA ASN A 97 1.06 13.59 -5.87
C ASN A 97 -0.32 14.28 -6.02
N ASN A 98 -1.41 13.54 -6.18
CA ASN A 98 -2.77 14.09 -6.21
C ASN A 98 -3.47 13.93 -4.85
N PHE A 99 -3.11 14.82 -3.91
CA PHE A 99 -3.66 14.75 -2.54
C PHE A 99 -5.17 15.00 -2.50
N ALA A 100 -5.69 15.90 -3.36
CA ALA A 100 -7.12 16.20 -3.41
C ALA A 100 -7.97 14.99 -3.80
N GLU A 101 -7.47 14.14 -4.71
CA GLU A 101 -8.14 12.89 -5.09
C GLU A 101 -8.22 11.93 -3.89
N LEU A 102 -7.13 11.79 -3.12
CA LEU A 102 -7.11 10.97 -1.92
C LEU A 102 -8.06 11.50 -0.84
N GLU A 103 -8.09 12.82 -0.59
CA GLU A 103 -9.03 13.44 0.35
C GLU A 103 -10.49 13.16 -0.05
N LEU A 104 -10.80 13.26 -1.34
CA LEU A 104 -12.14 12.96 -1.86
C LEU A 104 -12.50 11.49 -1.61
N LEU A 105 -11.58 10.55 -1.83
CA LEU A 105 -11.83 9.14 -1.55
C LEU A 105 -12.09 8.89 -0.06
N VAL A 106 -11.29 9.48 0.82
CA VAL A 106 -11.43 9.32 2.27
C VAL A 106 -12.75 9.93 2.78
N SER A 107 -13.17 11.07 2.22
CA SER A 107 -14.42 11.72 2.61
C SER A 107 -15.68 11.02 2.06
N SER A 108 -15.55 10.35 0.89
CA SER A 108 -16.69 9.73 0.19
C SER A 108 -16.87 8.24 0.50
N HIS A 109 -15.85 7.61 1.05
CA HIS A 109 -15.83 6.18 1.32
C HIS A 109 -15.28 5.90 2.72
N ASP A 110 -15.73 4.81 3.32
CA ASP A 110 -15.19 4.31 4.60
C ASP A 110 -13.84 3.62 4.40
N ILE A 111 -12.80 4.43 4.04
CA ILE A 111 -11.45 3.93 3.80
C ILE A 111 -10.80 3.55 5.13
N GLY A 112 -10.39 2.29 5.26
CA GLY A 112 -9.66 1.77 6.43
C GLY A 112 -8.16 1.66 6.21
N VAL A 113 -7.72 1.62 4.95
CA VAL A 113 -6.31 1.41 4.59
C VAL A 113 -5.93 2.32 3.44
N ILE A 114 -4.80 2.98 3.55
CA ILE A 114 -4.09 3.61 2.42
C ILE A 114 -2.84 2.78 2.16
N LYS A 115 -2.67 2.31 0.93
CA LYS A 115 -1.48 1.59 0.51
C LYS A 115 -0.85 2.23 -0.71
N MET A 116 0.44 2.57 -0.63
CA MET A 116 1.14 3.26 -1.70
C MET A 116 2.63 2.95 -1.75
N GLU A 117 3.25 3.17 -2.91
CA GLU A 117 4.70 3.24 -3.03
C GLU A 117 5.21 4.58 -2.48
N VAL A 118 6.36 4.57 -1.80
CA VAL A 118 6.97 5.81 -1.28
C VAL A 118 7.46 6.69 -2.43
N VAL A 119 8.15 6.08 -3.38
CA VAL A 119 8.65 6.70 -4.62
C VAL A 119 8.62 5.65 -5.71
N ARG A 120 8.29 6.09 -6.92
CA ARG A 120 8.35 5.22 -8.09
C ARG A 120 9.06 5.90 -9.25
N ASN A 121 8.32 6.56 -10.15
CA ASN A 121 8.86 7.24 -11.32
C ASN A 121 9.20 8.70 -11.03
N MET A 122 8.58 9.27 -9.99
CA MET A 122 8.81 10.63 -9.52
C MET A 122 8.82 10.66 -7.99
N GLY A 123 9.49 11.64 -7.44
CA GLY A 123 9.52 11.89 -5.99
C GLY A 123 8.23 12.55 -5.48
N PRO A 124 8.07 12.61 -4.15
CA PRO A 124 6.95 13.34 -3.55
C PRO A 124 7.14 14.85 -3.74
N GLU A 125 6.08 15.54 -4.13
CA GLU A 125 6.01 16.99 -4.28
C GLU A 125 5.17 17.60 -3.15
N ASP A 126 5.35 18.87 -2.85
CA ASP A 126 4.53 19.65 -1.92
C ASP A 126 4.21 18.96 -0.57
N ASN A 127 5.19 18.28 0.00
CA ASN A 127 5.04 17.49 1.23
C ASN A 127 3.96 16.39 1.14
N PHE A 128 3.74 15.84 -0.03
CA PHE A 128 2.67 14.86 -0.31
C PHE A 128 2.64 13.72 0.73
N LEU A 129 3.76 13.05 1.00
CA LEU A 129 3.79 11.93 1.94
C LEU A 129 3.41 12.33 3.37
N HIS A 130 3.83 13.52 3.83
CA HIS A 130 3.44 14.04 5.15
C HIS A 130 1.94 14.36 5.22
N LYS A 131 1.38 14.91 4.14
CA LYS A 131 -0.08 15.13 4.03
C LYS A 131 -0.84 13.81 4.10
N VAL A 132 -0.37 12.77 3.38
CA VAL A 132 -0.95 11.43 3.42
C VAL A 132 -0.85 10.83 4.82
N ARG A 133 0.32 10.93 5.48
CA ARG A 133 0.50 10.47 6.87
C ARG A 133 -0.46 11.15 7.83
N LYS A 134 -0.56 12.47 7.71
CA LYS A 134 -1.48 13.26 8.55
C LYS A 134 -2.94 12.85 8.33
N LEU A 135 -3.38 12.78 7.07
CA LEU A 135 -4.74 12.35 6.73
C LEU A 135 -5.05 10.97 7.30
N ALA A 136 -4.12 10.01 7.16
CA ALA A 136 -4.29 8.68 7.70
C ALA A 136 -4.42 8.68 9.23
N THR A 137 -3.59 9.47 9.92
CA THR A 137 -3.64 9.58 11.39
C THR A 137 -4.95 10.22 11.87
N ASP A 138 -5.36 11.33 11.26
CA ASP A 138 -6.57 12.08 11.64
C ASP A 138 -7.85 11.26 11.45
N ASN A 139 -7.84 10.29 10.52
CA ASN A 139 -9.00 9.44 10.19
C ASN A 139 -8.88 7.98 10.70
N ASN A 140 -7.89 7.67 11.54
CA ASN A 140 -7.61 6.30 12.02
C ASN A 140 -7.50 5.30 10.87
N ILE A 141 -6.78 5.66 9.81
CA ILE A 141 -6.53 4.83 8.64
C ILE A 141 -5.13 4.20 8.79
N VAL A 142 -5.01 2.92 8.50
CA VAL A 142 -3.73 2.23 8.46
C VAL A 142 -3.00 2.62 7.17
N LEU A 143 -1.80 3.21 7.29
CA LEU A 143 -0.95 3.55 6.15
C LEU A 143 0.10 2.47 5.94
N ILE A 144 0.15 1.94 4.72
CA ILE A 144 1.13 0.93 4.29
C ILE A 144 2.00 1.52 3.19
N PHE A 145 3.30 1.58 3.41
CA PHE A 145 4.26 1.87 2.36
C PHE A 145 4.79 0.58 1.73
N ASP A 146 4.65 0.47 0.41
CA ASP A 146 5.26 -0.58 -0.39
C ASP A 146 6.62 -0.11 -0.90
N GLU A 147 7.66 -0.74 -0.42
CA GLU A 147 9.03 -0.43 -0.81
C GLU A 147 9.69 -1.59 -1.56
N CYS A 148 8.92 -2.40 -2.27
CA CYS A 148 9.45 -3.49 -3.08
C CYS A 148 10.48 -2.99 -4.11
N THR A 149 10.25 -1.82 -4.69
CA THR A 149 11.15 -1.20 -5.69
C THR A 149 12.16 -0.24 -5.09
N SER A 150 11.85 0.41 -3.97
CA SER A 150 12.68 1.48 -3.37
C SER A 150 13.44 1.06 -2.12
N GLY A 151 13.00 0.02 -1.43
CA GLY A 151 13.62 -0.44 -0.20
C GLY A 151 15.07 -0.87 -0.39
N PHE A 152 15.95 -0.44 0.52
CA PHE A 152 17.39 -0.72 0.52
C PHE A 152 18.17 -0.22 -0.73
N ARG A 153 17.59 0.68 -1.54
CA ARG A 153 18.25 1.21 -2.73
C ARG A 153 19.15 2.40 -2.42
N GLU A 154 18.63 3.37 -1.68
CA GLU A 154 19.36 4.59 -1.35
C GLU A 154 19.81 4.63 0.11
N ILE A 155 19.02 4.06 1.01
CA ILE A 155 19.26 4.10 2.45
C ILE A 155 18.89 2.76 3.08
N CYS A 156 19.59 2.40 4.13
CA CYS A 156 19.33 1.20 4.89
C CYS A 156 17.94 1.27 5.58
N GLY A 157 17.08 0.31 5.27
CA GLY A 157 15.75 0.19 5.85
C GLY A 157 14.61 0.74 4.99
N GLY A 158 14.89 1.61 3.98
CA GLY A 158 13.85 2.09 3.06
C GLY A 158 13.70 3.61 3.02
N LEU A 159 13.07 4.11 1.95
CA LEU A 159 12.91 5.55 1.68
C LEU A 159 11.93 6.23 2.63
N ASN A 160 10.96 5.50 3.22
CA ASN A 160 10.10 6.06 4.24
C ASN A 160 10.89 6.73 5.38
N LYS A 161 12.03 6.16 5.76
CA LYS A 161 12.94 6.75 6.76
C LYS A 161 13.59 8.04 6.30
N LYS A 162 13.97 8.13 5.00
CA LYS A 162 14.53 9.35 4.41
C LYS A 162 13.48 10.46 4.34
N CYS A 163 12.24 10.11 4.04
CA CYS A 163 11.12 11.04 3.97
C CYS A 163 10.52 11.36 5.36
N ALA A 164 10.97 10.72 6.42
CA ALA A 164 10.50 10.93 7.80
C ALA A 164 8.97 10.75 7.96
N VAL A 165 8.41 9.69 7.35
CA VAL A 165 6.96 9.36 7.34
C VAL A 165 6.68 7.94 7.82
#